data_403d95035aeaf51128af35dd9fbf7f0e
#
_entry.id   403d95035aeaf51128af35dd9fbf7f0e
#
_cell.length_a   1.000
_cell.length_b   1.000
_cell.length_c   1.000
_cell.angle_alpha   90.00
_cell.angle_beta   90.00
_cell.angle_gamma   90.00
#
_symmetry.space_group_name_H-M   'P 1'
#
loop_
_entity.id
_entity.type
_entity.pdbx_description
1 polymer ?
#
loop_
_entity_poly.entity_id
_entity_poly.type
_entity_poly.pdbx_seq_one_letter_code
_entity_poly.pdbx_strand_id
1 'polypeptide(L)'
;MMKDLLWAESQKLHRSKILWIAGFATVMVGLIVFAQGQFSFYDRRYINGAGWFMTAAQSLATFYVLPAVIALLGSYMICREEQEDTLKSLRLIPVDEVKLTLAKMILAFVFSVLIYLLLFAITFLVEAVLHLEALSVGLVLENLKIYFLDGVGVFFAISPIIALVARMKKGYWLALVFAEIYSFAGLFASMSQQLKTVYPMTAVFNISGYYNANMFQVLIGVVILMVCVILSLLILKGLNRKTK
;
A
#
# COMPACT_ATOMS: atom_id res chain seq x y z
N MET A 1 -12.14 24.91 -1.19
CA MET A 1 -12.55 24.05 -0.06
C MET A 1 -11.88 22.65 -0.07
N MET A 2 -12.07 21.75 -1.06
CA MET A 2 -11.36 20.44 -1.06
C MET A 2 -9.84 20.61 -1.21
N LYS A 3 -9.37 21.50 -2.08
CA LYS A 3 -7.94 21.81 -2.26
C LYS A 3 -7.29 22.31 -0.97
N ASP A 4 -7.99 23.15 -0.22
CA ASP A 4 -7.48 23.73 1.02
C ASP A 4 -7.35 22.65 2.11
N LEU A 5 -8.32 21.70 2.16
CA LEU A 5 -8.27 20.56 3.06
C LEU A 5 -7.10 19.61 2.71
N LEU A 6 -6.92 19.31 1.43
CA LEU A 6 -5.80 18.50 0.97
C LEU A 6 -4.46 19.15 1.28
N TRP A 7 -4.34 20.46 1.07
CA TRP A 7 -3.13 21.20 1.40
C TRP A 7 -2.83 21.19 2.89
N ALA A 8 -3.85 21.47 3.72
CA ALA A 8 -3.70 21.48 5.18
C ALA A 8 -3.29 20.11 5.73
N GLU A 9 -3.94 19.04 5.29
CA GLU A 9 -3.61 17.67 5.71
C GLU A 9 -2.23 17.22 5.18
N SER A 10 -1.85 17.63 3.98
CA SER A 10 -0.50 17.39 3.44
C SER A 10 0.58 18.07 4.30
N GLN A 11 0.36 19.31 4.74
CA GLN A 11 1.30 20.02 5.63
C GLN A 11 1.42 19.35 7.01
N LYS A 12 0.32 18.84 7.55
CA LYS A 12 0.35 18.05 8.79
C LYS A 12 1.15 16.76 8.61
N LEU A 13 0.99 16.09 7.47
CA LEU A 13 1.69 14.85 7.16
C LEU A 13 3.20 15.07 6.99
N HIS A 14 3.61 16.12 6.29
CA HIS A 14 5.02 16.47 6.07
C HIS A 14 5.80 16.66 7.39
N ARG A 15 5.13 17.16 8.43
CA ARG A 15 5.73 17.33 9.78
C ARG A 15 5.72 16.05 10.62
N SER A 16 5.14 14.97 10.11
CA SER A 16 4.99 13.71 10.84
C SER A 16 6.21 12.81 10.65
N LYS A 17 6.65 12.16 11.75
CA LYS A 17 7.73 11.17 11.72
C LYS A 17 7.34 9.89 10.96
N ILE A 18 6.04 9.69 10.68
CA ILE A 18 5.56 8.47 10.02
C ILE A 18 6.07 8.32 8.58
N LEU A 19 6.36 9.45 7.90
CA LEU A 19 6.98 9.44 6.57
C LEU A 19 8.41 8.87 6.60
N TRP A 20 9.16 9.21 7.64
CA TRP A 20 10.50 8.66 7.84
C TRP A 20 10.47 7.16 8.12
N ILE A 21 9.51 6.70 8.94
CA ILE A 21 9.30 5.27 9.22
C ILE A 21 8.99 4.53 7.91
N ALA A 22 8.12 5.10 7.07
CA ALA A 22 7.76 4.51 5.80
C ALA A 22 8.95 4.44 4.82
N GLY A 23 9.70 5.54 4.68
CA GLY A 23 10.92 5.56 3.87
C GLY A 23 11.95 4.54 4.37
N PHE A 24 12.19 4.49 5.68
CA PHE A 24 13.08 3.51 6.30
C PHE A 24 12.62 2.06 6.02
N ALA A 25 11.33 1.76 6.20
CA ALA A 25 10.78 0.43 5.92
C ALA A 25 10.99 0.02 4.46
N THR A 26 10.82 0.97 3.52
CA THR A 26 11.04 0.72 2.08
C THR A 26 12.51 0.44 1.77
N VAL A 27 13.44 1.19 2.36
CA VAL A 27 14.89 0.92 2.23
C VAL A 27 15.24 -0.44 2.82
N MET A 28 14.67 -0.80 3.98
CA MET A 28 14.87 -2.09 4.62
C MET A 28 14.42 -3.26 3.74
N VAL A 29 13.31 -3.12 3.00
CA VAL A 29 12.90 -4.12 1.99
C VAL A 29 14.02 -4.36 0.97
N GLY A 30 14.58 -3.28 0.41
CA GLY A 30 15.70 -3.38 -0.53
C GLY A 30 16.92 -4.10 0.07
N LEU A 31 17.29 -3.76 1.30
CA LEU A 31 18.43 -4.39 2.00
C LEU A 31 18.19 -5.87 2.29
N ILE A 32 16.99 -6.24 2.73
CA ILE A 32 16.62 -7.64 3.01
C ILE A 32 16.69 -8.46 1.73
N VAL A 33 16.12 -7.95 0.63
CA VAL A 33 16.16 -8.66 -0.67
C VAL A 33 17.59 -8.76 -1.21
N PHE A 34 18.40 -7.70 -1.02
CA PHE A 34 19.82 -7.76 -1.38
C PHE A 34 20.54 -8.86 -0.60
N ALA A 35 20.31 -8.95 0.70
CA ALA A 35 20.87 -10.02 1.54
C ALA A 35 20.37 -11.41 1.09
N GLN A 36 19.08 -11.55 0.80
CA GLN A 36 18.52 -12.80 0.24
C GLN A 36 19.18 -13.19 -1.07
N GLY A 37 19.45 -12.22 -1.95
CA GLY A 37 20.09 -12.45 -3.23
C GLY A 37 21.51 -12.98 -3.15
N GLN A 38 22.20 -12.81 -2.01
CA GLN A 38 23.52 -13.35 -1.78
C GLN A 38 23.53 -14.87 -1.47
N PHE A 39 22.38 -15.44 -1.09
CA PHE A 39 22.29 -16.89 -0.90
C PHE A 39 22.44 -17.61 -2.23
N SER A 40 23.21 -18.70 -2.22
CA SER A 40 23.43 -19.55 -3.39
C SER A 40 22.54 -20.79 -3.35
N PHE A 41 21.93 -21.11 -4.49
CA PHE A 41 21.21 -22.36 -4.71
C PHE A 41 21.80 -23.03 -5.96
N TYR A 42 22.28 -24.24 -5.86
CA TYR A 42 23.00 -24.95 -6.94
C TYR A 42 24.15 -24.13 -7.59
N ASP A 43 25.06 -23.60 -6.73
CA ASP A 43 26.25 -22.80 -7.13
C ASP A 43 25.94 -21.47 -7.86
N ARG A 44 24.70 -21.05 -7.93
CA ARG A 44 24.32 -19.72 -8.46
C ARG A 44 23.64 -18.88 -7.41
N ARG A 45 24.09 -17.65 -7.24
CA ARG A 45 23.43 -16.68 -6.37
C ARG A 45 22.16 -16.18 -7.07
N TYR A 46 21.07 -16.00 -6.32
CA TYR A 46 19.82 -15.47 -6.85
C TYR A 46 19.99 -14.09 -7.48
N ILE A 47 20.85 -13.26 -6.89
CA ILE A 47 21.11 -11.89 -7.35
C ILE A 47 21.75 -11.84 -8.76
N ASN A 48 22.33 -12.93 -9.24
CA ASN A 48 22.94 -12.98 -10.58
C ASN A 48 21.89 -13.09 -11.71
N GLY A 49 20.63 -13.32 -11.39
CA GLY A 49 19.54 -13.35 -12.35
C GLY A 49 18.99 -11.93 -12.62
N ALA A 50 19.14 -11.46 -13.86
CA ALA A 50 18.59 -10.14 -14.24
C ALA A 50 17.08 -10.08 -14.00
N GLY A 51 16.61 -8.99 -13.37
CA GLY A 51 15.21 -8.76 -12.99
C GLY A 51 14.74 -9.49 -11.72
N TRP A 52 15.53 -10.43 -11.18
CA TRP A 52 15.16 -11.13 -9.95
C TRP A 52 14.98 -10.20 -8.76
N PHE A 53 15.89 -9.23 -8.62
CA PHE A 53 15.87 -8.29 -7.51
C PHE A 53 14.57 -7.46 -7.48
N MET A 54 14.13 -6.96 -8.62
CA MET A 54 12.89 -6.20 -8.74
C MET A 54 11.68 -7.07 -8.35
N THR A 55 11.59 -8.28 -8.89
CA THR A 55 10.47 -9.20 -8.64
C THR A 55 10.42 -9.66 -7.17
N ALA A 56 11.57 -9.97 -6.58
CA ALA A 56 11.66 -10.37 -5.18
C ALA A 56 11.31 -9.21 -4.22
N ALA A 57 11.78 -8.00 -4.52
CA ALA A 57 11.45 -6.82 -3.71
C ALA A 57 9.96 -6.47 -3.79
N GLN A 58 9.34 -6.58 -4.96
CA GLN A 58 7.90 -6.39 -5.14
C GLN A 58 7.09 -7.36 -4.27
N SER A 59 7.40 -8.66 -4.32
CA SER A 59 6.66 -9.66 -3.55
C SER A 59 6.85 -9.51 -2.04
N LEU A 60 8.09 -9.29 -1.58
CA LEU A 60 8.37 -9.06 -0.16
C LEU A 60 7.67 -7.80 0.35
N ALA A 61 7.75 -6.71 -0.41
CA ALA A 61 7.10 -5.45 -0.05
C ALA A 61 5.59 -5.60 0.06
N THR A 62 4.95 -6.25 -0.92
CA THR A 62 3.50 -6.31 -1.03
C THR A 62 2.86 -7.32 -0.07
N PHE A 63 3.53 -8.41 0.26
CA PHE A 63 2.97 -9.38 1.22
C PHE A 63 3.30 -9.08 2.68
N TYR A 64 4.41 -8.35 2.98
CA TYR A 64 4.90 -8.27 4.36
C TYR A 64 5.05 -6.86 4.91
N VAL A 65 5.32 -5.85 4.09
CA VAL A 65 5.77 -4.56 4.65
C VAL A 65 4.87 -3.40 4.28
N LEU A 66 4.68 -3.14 2.99
CA LEU A 66 4.03 -1.90 2.54
C LEU A 66 2.54 -1.82 2.88
N PRO A 67 1.74 -2.90 2.84
CA PRO A 67 0.34 -2.84 3.27
C PRO A 67 0.19 -2.38 4.72
N ALA A 68 1.05 -2.89 5.62
CA ALA A 68 1.04 -2.50 7.02
C ALA A 68 1.43 -1.03 7.21
N VAL A 69 2.46 -0.56 6.49
CA VAL A 69 2.90 0.85 6.52
C VAL A 69 1.82 1.79 5.99
N ILE A 70 1.17 1.44 4.87
CA ILE A 70 0.11 2.26 4.27
C ILE A 70 -1.14 2.28 5.17
N ALA A 71 -1.50 1.14 5.77
CA ALA A 71 -2.60 1.04 6.71
C ALA A 71 -2.34 1.87 7.98
N LEU A 72 -1.12 1.80 8.51
CA LEU A 72 -0.69 2.60 9.65
C LEU A 72 -0.82 4.10 9.37
N LEU A 73 -0.31 4.56 8.22
CA LEU A 73 -0.39 5.96 7.83
C LEU A 73 -1.84 6.41 7.62
N GLY A 74 -2.64 5.66 6.87
CA GLY A 74 -4.04 6.00 6.62
C GLY A 74 -4.86 6.11 7.91
N SER A 75 -4.68 5.14 8.82
CA SER A 75 -5.35 5.13 10.13
C SER A 75 -4.83 6.24 11.06
N TYR A 76 -3.54 6.51 11.05
CA TYR A 76 -2.95 7.63 11.79
C TYR A 76 -3.57 8.96 11.37
N MET A 77 -3.69 9.23 10.06
CA MET A 77 -4.28 10.47 9.56
C MET A 77 -5.73 10.65 10.00
N ILE A 78 -6.50 9.56 10.09
CA ILE A 78 -7.92 9.63 10.47
C ILE A 78 -8.07 9.72 12.00
N CYS A 79 -7.31 8.95 12.77
CA CYS A 79 -7.47 8.84 14.21
C CYS A 79 -6.74 9.94 14.99
N ARG A 80 -5.76 10.61 14.38
CA ARG A 80 -4.91 11.60 15.04
C ARG A 80 -5.67 12.70 15.74
N GLU A 81 -6.66 13.28 15.08
CA GLU A 81 -7.44 14.41 15.62
C GLU A 81 -8.30 14.02 16.81
N GLU A 82 -8.72 12.76 16.88
CA GLU A 82 -9.44 12.23 18.03
C GLU A 82 -8.50 11.98 19.21
N GLN A 83 -7.29 11.47 18.93
CA GLN A 83 -6.29 11.18 19.98
C GLN A 83 -5.63 12.44 20.56
N GLU A 84 -5.49 13.49 19.75
CA GLU A 84 -4.93 14.78 20.17
C GLU A 84 -6.00 15.72 20.74
N ASP A 85 -7.26 15.28 20.95
CA ASP A 85 -8.41 16.10 21.40
C ASP A 85 -8.68 17.35 20.54
N THR A 86 -8.08 17.43 19.35
CA THR A 86 -8.23 18.57 18.44
C THR A 86 -9.54 18.52 17.66
N LEU A 87 -10.23 17.39 17.67
CA LEU A 87 -11.51 17.19 16.98
C LEU A 87 -12.61 18.12 17.49
N LYS A 88 -12.58 18.46 18.77
CA LYS A 88 -13.52 19.44 19.40
C LYS A 88 -13.34 20.83 18.80
N SER A 89 -12.10 21.26 18.62
CA SER A 89 -11.78 22.56 18.02
C SER A 89 -12.11 22.62 16.53
N LEU A 90 -11.92 21.50 15.81
CA LEU A 90 -12.29 21.38 14.39
C LEU A 90 -13.81 21.47 14.17
N ARG A 91 -14.62 21.00 15.12
CA ARG A 91 -16.08 21.10 15.06
C ARG A 91 -16.62 22.53 15.24
N LEU A 92 -15.82 23.45 15.77
CA LEU A 92 -16.17 24.86 15.84
C LEU A 92 -16.06 25.58 14.49
N ILE A 93 -15.34 24.99 13.55
CA ILE A 93 -15.20 25.48 12.19
C ILE A 93 -16.22 24.76 11.31
N PRO A 94 -16.93 25.42 10.37
CA PRO A 94 -17.91 24.78 9.50
C PRO A 94 -17.25 23.92 8.43
N VAL A 95 -16.51 22.87 8.86
CA VAL A 95 -15.86 21.89 7.98
C VAL A 95 -16.71 20.63 7.95
N ASP A 96 -17.00 20.16 6.76
CA ASP A 96 -17.71 18.91 6.52
C ASP A 96 -16.77 17.73 6.85
N GLU A 97 -17.07 16.98 7.91
CA GLU A 97 -16.29 15.81 8.37
C GLU A 97 -16.14 14.76 7.28
N VAL A 98 -17.12 14.60 6.38
CA VAL A 98 -17.04 13.66 5.25
C VAL A 98 -15.95 14.08 4.28
N LYS A 99 -15.91 15.37 3.94
CA LYS A 99 -14.89 15.92 3.02
C LYS A 99 -13.51 15.86 3.63
N LEU A 100 -13.39 16.09 4.94
CA LEU A 100 -12.12 15.96 5.65
C LEU A 100 -11.60 14.51 5.62
N THR A 101 -12.46 13.53 5.91
CA THR A 101 -12.10 12.11 5.86
C THR A 101 -11.73 11.67 4.44
N LEU A 102 -12.48 12.15 3.42
CA LEU A 102 -12.13 11.89 2.02
C LEU A 102 -10.77 12.49 1.65
N ALA A 103 -10.46 13.71 2.09
CA ALA A 103 -9.15 14.32 1.84
C ALA A 103 -8.01 13.47 2.44
N LYS A 104 -8.19 12.93 3.64
CA LYS A 104 -7.23 12.03 4.28
C LYS A 104 -7.04 10.72 3.51
N MET A 105 -8.15 10.12 3.03
CA MET A 105 -8.08 8.89 2.21
C MET A 105 -7.39 9.15 0.87
N ILE A 106 -7.63 10.29 0.24
CA ILE A 106 -6.94 10.68 -1.01
C ILE A 106 -5.43 10.83 -0.76
N LEU A 107 -5.03 11.46 0.34
CA LEU A 107 -3.62 11.60 0.68
C LEU A 107 -2.96 10.23 0.99
N ALA A 108 -3.66 9.35 1.70
CA ALA A 108 -3.18 8.00 1.94
C ALA A 108 -3.04 7.19 0.64
N PHE A 109 -3.95 7.38 -0.32
CA PHE A 109 -3.85 6.81 -1.67
C PHE A 109 -2.62 7.33 -2.42
N VAL A 110 -2.43 8.64 -2.47
CA VAL A 110 -1.25 9.25 -3.12
C VAL A 110 0.04 8.76 -2.46
N PHE A 111 0.05 8.67 -1.14
CA PHE A 111 1.19 8.14 -0.41
C PHE A 111 1.48 6.67 -0.77
N SER A 112 0.44 5.83 -0.91
CA SER A 112 0.60 4.44 -1.33
C SER A 112 1.30 4.33 -2.68
N VAL A 113 0.88 5.14 -3.66
CA VAL A 113 1.53 5.17 -4.98
C VAL A 113 2.98 5.66 -4.87
N LEU A 114 3.22 6.74 -4.11
CA LEU A 114 4.56 7.30 -3.97
C LEU A 114 5.55 6.34 -3.30
N ILE A 115 5.13 5.57 -2.29
CA ILE A 115 6.01 4.62 -1.61
C ILE A 115 6.37 3.43 -2.51
N TYR A 116 5.44 2.98 -3.37
CA TYR A 116 5.74 1.97 -4.38
C TYR A 116 6.65 2.50 -5.49
N LEU A 117 6.51 3.75 -5.90
CA LEU A 117 7.44 4.40 -6.83
C LEU A 117 8.82 4.60 -6.21
N LEU A 118 8.89 4.89 -4.90
CA LEU A 118 10.16 4.93 -4.17
C LEU A 118 10.83 3.55 -4.15
N LEU A 119 10.06 2.50 -3.88
CA LEU A 119 10.56 1.12 -3.93
C LEU A 119 11.07 0.77 -5.34
N PHE A 120 10.30 1.14 -6.39
CA PHE A 120 10.75 0.99 -7.77
C PHE A 120 12.10 1.70 -8.02
N ALA A 121 12.24 2.95 -7.58
CA ALA A 121 13.47 3.71 -7.75
C ALA A 121 14.67 3.03 -7.07
N ILE A 122 14.49 2.52 -5.84
CA ILE A 122 15.52 1.77 -5.11
C ILE A 122 15.90 0.49 -5.87
N THR A 123 14.90 -0.30 -6.28
CA THR A 123 15.15 -1.58 -6.97
C THR A 123 15.75 -1.38 -8.35
N PHE A 124 15.32 -0.34 -9.07
CA PHE A 124 15.90 0.04 -10.36
C PHE A 124 17.38 0.45 -10.22
N LEU A 125 17.72 1.25 -9.22
CA LEU A 125 19.10 1.66 -8.98
C LEU A 125 19.99 0.46 -8.67
N VAL A 126 19.54 -0.48 -7.85
CA VAL A 126 20.29 -1.70 -7.53
C VAL A 126 20.46 -2.56 -8.78
N GLU A 127 19.38 -2.78 -9.55
CA GLU A 127 19.42 -3.57 -10.78
C GLU A 127 20.34 -2.93 -11.84
N ALA A 128 20.31 -1.59 -11.95
CA ALA A 128 21.20 -0.86 -12.87
C ALA A 128 22.69 -1.01 -12.50
N VAL A 129 23.01 -1.09 -11.22
CA VAL A 129 24.41 -1.34 -10.77
C VAL A 129 24.83 -2.77 -11.03
N LEU A 130 23.91 -3.72 -10.89
CA LEU A 130 24.23 -5.16 -11.01
C LEU A 130 24.17 -5.67 -12.45
N HIS A 131 23.21 -5.22 -13.25
CA HIS A 131 22.87 -5.80 -14.56
C HIS A 131 22.60 -4.74 -15.64
N LEU A 132 23.45 -3.71 -15.75
CA LEU A 132 23.24 -2.59 -16.67
C LEU A 132 23.03 -3.05 -18.13
N GLU A 133 23.77 -4.07 -18.58
CA GLU A 133 23.71 -4.60 -19.95
C GLU A 133 22.39 -5.34 -20.23
N ALA A 134 21.75 -5.89 -19.21
CA ALA A 134 20.50 -6.63 -19.35
C ALA A 134 19.25 -5.71 -19.24
N LEU A 135 19.42 -4.45 -18.83
CA LEU A 135 18.34 -3.48 -18.71
C LEU A 135 17.94 -2.94 -20.06
N SER A 136 16.73 -3.30 -20.51
CA SER A 136 16.08 -2.64 -21.66
C SER A 136 15.07 -1.58 -21.20
N VAL A 137 14.84 -0.57 -22.01
CA VAL A 137 13.82 0.46 -21.74
C VAL A 137 12.43 -0.18 -21.56
N GLY A 138 12.12 -1.22 -22.35
CA GLY A 138 10.87 -1.95 -22.22
C GLY A 138 10.68 -2.60 -20.84
N LEU A 139 11.71 -3.28 -20.34
CA LEU A 139 11.71 -3.91 -19.02
C LEU A 139 11.53 -2.89 -17.89
N VAL A 140 12.18 -1.74 -18.00
CA VAL A 140 12.05 -0.65 -17.02
C VAL A 140 10.63 -0.09 -16.99
N LEU A 141 10.03 0.18 -18.15
CA LEU A 141 8.67 0.71 -18.25
C LEU A 141 7.63 -0.32 -17.79
N GLU A 142 7.83 -1.59 -18.07
CA GLU A 142 6.96 -2.66 -17.59
C GLU A 142 6.99 -2.76 -16.07
N ASN A 143 8.17 -2.78 -15.45
CA ASN A 143 8.29 -2.79 -13.99
C ASN A 143 7.73 -1.51 -13.36
N LEU A 144 7.96 -0.35 -13.94
CA LEU A 144 7.38 0.91 -13.47
C LEU A 144 5.83 0.82 -13.45
N LYS A 145 5.22 0.29 -14.52
CA LYS A 145 3.77 0.05 -14.58
C LYS A 145 3.32 -0.91 -13.48
N ILE A 146 4.04 -2.00 -13.28
CA ILE A 146 3.73 -3.02 -12.27
C ILE A 146 3.71 -2.38 -10.88
N TYR A 147 4.79 -1.70 -10.48
CA TYR A 147 4.89 -1.05 -9.18
C TYR A 147 3.85 0.06 -8.97
N PHE A 148 3.55 0.82 -10.02
CA PHE A 148 2.48 1.82 -9.97
C PHE A 148 1.11 1.16 -9.71
N LEU A 149 0.79 0.09 -10.41
CA LEU A 149 -0.47 -0.65 -10.24
C LEU A 149 -0.55 -1.33 -8.87
N ASP A 150 0.57 -1.82 -8.35
CA ASP A 150 0.63 -2.36 -6.98
C ASP A 150 0.32 -1.27 -5.95
N GLY A 151 0.88 -0.06 -6.09
CA GLY A 151 0.59 1.05 -5.19
C GLY A 151 -0.89 1.44 -5.19
N VAL A 152 -1.53 1.43 -6.35
CA VAL A 152 -2.99 1.66 -6.48
C VAL A 152 -3.79 0.50 -5.88
N GLY A 153 -3.46 -0.71 -6.26
CA GLY A 153 -4.20 -1.91 -5.89
C GLY A 153 -4.13 -2.24 -4.40
N VAL A 154 -2.94 -2.13 -3.80
CA VAL A 154 -2.74 -2.36 -2.37
C VAL A 154 -3.53 -1.37 -1.53
N PHE A 155 -3.54 -0.09 -1.88
CA PHE A 155 -4.38 0.87 -1.17
C PHE A 155 -5.85 0.46 -1.21
N PHE A 156 -6.37 0.05 -2.36
CA PHE A 156 -7.76 -0.39 -2.48
C PHE A 156 -8.03 -1.66 -1.66
N ALA A 157 -7.11 -2.62 -1.68
CA ALA A 157 -7.24 -3.86 -0.93
C ALA A 157 -7.27 -3.63 0.60
N ILE A 158 -6.48 -2.67 1.12
CA ILE A 158 -6.38 -2.40 2.56
C ILE A 158 -7.30 -1.28 3.05
N SER A 159 -7.95 -0.53 2.16
CA SER A 159 -8.83 0.59 2.53
C SER A 159 -9.94 0.21 3.52
N PRO A 160 -10.55 -1.01 3.49
CA PRO A 160 -11.51 -1.42 4.51
C PRO A 160 -10.90 -1.53 5.91
N ILE A 161 -9.63 -1.95 6.01
CA ILE A 161 -8.92 -2.08 7.28
C ILE A 161 -8.70 -0.69 7.89
N ILE A 162 -8.27 0.28 7.07
CA ILE A 162 -8.11 1.67 7.49
C ILE A 162 -9.43 2.21 8.04
N ALA A 163 -10.51 2.01 7.30
CA ALA A 163 -11.85 2.46 7.69
C ALA A 163 -12.36 1.77 8.97
N LEU A 164 -12.09 0.46 9.13
CA LEU A 164 -12.49 -0.33 10.31
C LEU A 164 -11.77 0.17 11.56
N VAL A 165 -10.45 0.36 11.50
CA VAL A 165 -9.66 0.82 12.63
C VAL A 165 -10.07 2.24 13.05
N ALA A 166 -10.34 3.12 12.09
CA ALA A 166 -10.89 4.44 12.35
C ALA A 166 -12.21 4.37 13.14
N ARG A 167 -13.07 3.39 12.85
CA ARG A 167 -14.33 3.17 13.57
C ARG A 167 -14.15 2.62 14.99
N MET A 168 -13.07 1.88 15.25
CA MET A 168 -12.83 1.25 16.55
C MET A 168 -12.42 2.24 17.63
N LYS A 169 -12.00 3.47 17.29
CA LYS A 169 -11.52 4.53 18.20
C LYS A 169 -10.39 4.07 19.14
N LYS A 170 -9.76 2.96 18.80
CA LYS A 170 -8.59 2.40 19.46
C LYS A 170 -7.34 2.85 18.70
N GLY A 171 -6.18 2.74 19.30
CA GLY A 171 -4.94 3.24 18.69
C GLY A 171 -4.76 2.84 17.21
N TYR A 172 -4.33 3.77 16.37
CA TYR A 172 -4.12 3.61 14.93
C TYR A 172 -3.11 2.49 14.57
N TRP A 173 -2.26 2.10 15.50
CA TRP A 173 -1.30 1.00 15.35
C TRP A 173 -1.97 -0.36 15.10
N LEU A 174 -3.24 -0.54 15.49
CA LEU A 174 -4.01 -1.76 15.19
C LEU A 174 -4.17 -1.98 13.68
N ALA A 175 -4.16 -0.91 12.90
CA ALA A 175 -4.23 -1.02 11.43
C ALA A 175 -3.01 -1.73 10.86
N LEU A 176 -1.82 -1.50 11.44
CA LEU A 176 -0.60 -2.20 11.05
C LEU A 176 -0.76 -3.71 11.28
N VAL A 177 -1.23 -4.11 12.48
CA VAL A 177 -1.40 -5.53 12.83
C VAL A 177 -2.43 -6.21 11.92
N PHE A 178 -3.59 -5.57 11.72
CA PHE A 178 -4.63 -6.14 10.87
C PHE A 178 -4.20 -6.20 9.40
N ALA A 179 -3.52 -5.19 8.90
CA ALA A 179 -3.04 -5.18 7.53
C ALA A 179 -1.94 -6.23 7.31
N GLU A 180 -1.06 -6.43 8.31
CA GLU A 180 -0.02 -7.45 8.25
C GLU A 180 -0.62 -8.86 8.20
N ILE A 181 -1.55 -9.18 9.11
CA ILE A 181 -2.25 -10.47 9.11
C ILE A 181 -2.99 -10.67 7.77
N TYR A 182 -3.65 -9.62 7.28
CA TYR A 182 -4.38 -9.67 6.03
C TYR A 182 -3.47 -9.86 4.82
N SER A 183 -2.38 -9.13 4.70
CA SER A 183 -1.46 -9.27 3.58
C SER A 183 -0.70 -10.60 3.63
N PHE A 184 -0.29 -11.05 4.82
CA PHE A 184 0.34 -12.35 5.02
C PHE A 184 -0.59 -13.52 4.66
N ALA A 185 -1.89 -13.42 4.97
CA ALA A 185 -2.89 -14.40 4.53
C ALA A 185 -2.98 -14.50 2.99
N GLY A 186 -2.65 -13.42 2.27
CA GLY A 186 -2.52 -13.41 0.82
C GLY A 186 -1.46 -14.37 0.29
N LEU A 187 -0.38 -14.60 1.05
CA LEU A 187 0.64 -15.57 0.70
C LEU A 187 0.05 -17.01 0.65
N PHE A 188 -0.73 -17.38 1.66
CA PHE A 188 -1.41 -18.67 1.67
C PHE A 188 -2.50 -18.78 0.60
N ALA A 189 -3.22 -17.68 0.35
CA ALA A 189 -4.19 -17.60 -0.73
C ALA A 189 -3.55 -17.79 -2.11
N SER A 190 -2.29 -17.39 -2.30
CA SER A 190 -1.56 -17.57 -3.53
C SER A 190 -1.26 -19.05 -3.87
N MET A 191 -1.29 -19.92 -2.87
CA MET A 191 -1.05 -21.37 -3.05
C MET A 191 -2.27 -22.11 -3.64
N SER A 192 -3.47 -21.53 -3.53
CA SER A 192 -4.70 -22.11 -4.08
C SER A 192 -5.14 -21.36 -5.32
N GLN A 193 -5.39 -22.08 -6.42
CA GLN A 193 -5.80 -21.48 -7.69
C GLN A 193 -7.12 -20.67 -7.57
N GLN A 194 -8.05 -21.13 -6.73
CA GLN A 194 -9.32 -20.46 -6.50
C GLN A 194 -9.16 -19.22 -5.64
N LEU A 195 -8.43 -19.34 -4.51
CA LEU A 195 -8.20 -18.22 -3.59
C LEU A 195 -7.31 -17.15 -4.22
N LYS A 196 -6.34 -17.55 -5.05
CA LYS A 196 -5.47 -16.63 -5.81
C LYS A 196 -6.27 -15.67 -6.69
N THR A 197 -7.44 -16.07 -7.18
CA THR A 197 -8.28 -15.22 -8.03
C THR A 197 -9.16 -14.28 -7.19
N VAL A 198 -9.60 -14.71 -5.99
CA VAL A 198 -10.64 -14.00 -5.21
C VAL A 198 -10.07 -13.18 -4.05
N TYR A 199 -8.87 -13.51 -3.56
CA TYR A 199 -8.30 -12.79 -2.43
C TYR A 199 -7.78 -11.40 -2.87
N PRO A 200 -8.11 -10.29 -2.16
CA PRO A 200 -7.78 -8.94 -2.65
C PRO A 200 -6.28 -8.67 -2.83
N MET A 201 -5.42 -9.21 -1.94
CA MET A 201 -3.97 -9.00 -2.10
C MET A 201 -3.40 -9.74 -3.31
N THR A 202 -3.88 -10.94 -3.61
CA THR A 202 -3.47 -11.68 -4.81
C THR A 202 -4.12 -11.11 -6.08
N ALA A 203 -5.31 -10.51 -5.95
CA ALA A 203 -5.95 -9.78 -7.04
C ALA A 203 -5.12 -8.57 -7.50
N VAL A 204 -4.40 -7.89 -6.59
CA VAL A 204 -3.44 -6.85 -6.96
C VAL A 204 -2.39 -7.39 -7.90
N PHE A 205 -1.76 -8.54 -7.60
CA PHE A 205 -0.75 -9.17 -8.44
C PHE A 205 -1.30 -9.69 -9.78
N ASN A 206 -2.57 -10.08 -9.83
CA ASN A 206 -3.22 -10.43 -11.09
C ASN A 206 -3.40 -9.18 -11.99
N ILE A 207 -3.72 -8.04 -11.40
CA ILE A 207 -3.95 -6.77 -12.14
C ILE A 207 -2.62 -6.13 -12.56
N SER A 208 -1.61 -6.14 -11.68
CA SER A 208 -0.33 -5.52 -11.97
C SER A 208 0.48 -6.28 -13.03
N GLY A 209 0.23 -7.57 -13.20
CA GLY A 209 0.96 -8.43 -14.13
C GLY A 209 2.10 -9.22 -13.48
N TYR A 210 2.22 -9.18 -12.15
CA TYR A 210 3.17 -10.04 -11.42
C TYR A 210 2.86 -11.52 -11.62
N TYR A 211 1.56 -11.88 -11.62
CA TYR A 211 1.13 -13.21 -12.01
C TYR A 211 0.69 -13.21 -13.48
N ASN A 212 0.96 -14.31 -14.19
CA ASN A 212 0.43 -14.56 -15.52
C ASN A 212 -1.07 -14.89 -15.43
N ALA A 213 -1.88 -13.83 -15.27
CA ALA A 213 -3.33 -13.93 -15.09
C ALA A 213 -4.07 -13.79 -16.42
N ASN A 214 -5.12 -14.60 -16.60
CA ASN A 214 -6.02 -14.45 -17.74
C ASN A 214 -6.88 -13.20 -17.59
N MET A 215 -7.39 -12.65 -18.72
CA MET A 215 -8.25 -11.47 -18.71
C MET A 215 -9.44 -11.59 -17.74
N PHE A 216 -10.02 -12.78 -17.63
CA PHE A 216 -11.11 -13.05 -16.68
C PHE A 216 -10.70 -12.89 -15.21
N GLN A 217 -9.49 -13.35 -14.85
CA GLN A 217 -8.93 -13.20 -13.50
C GLN A 217 -8.64 -11.74 -13.18
N VAL A 218 -8.15 -10.97 -14.16
CA VAL A 218 -7.93 -9.53 -14.02
C VAL A 218 -9.26 -8.80 -13.78
N LEU A 219 -10.31 -9.12 -14.55
CA LEU A 219 -11.64 -8.52 -14.36
C LEU A 219 -12.22 -8.83 -12.97
N ILE A 220 -12.13 -10.07 -12.51
CA ILE A 220 -12.55 -10.45 -11.16
C ILE A 220 -11.75 -9.66 -10.13
N GLY A 221 -10.45 -9.53 -10.31
CA GLY A 221 -9.58 -8.74 -9.43
C GLY A 221 -10.02 -7.29 -9.31
N VAL A 222 -10.33 -6.64 -10.43
CA VAL A 222 -10.84 -5.26 -10.45
C VAL A 222 -12.17 -5.15 -9.68
N VAL A 223 -13.10 -6.08 -9.90
CA VAL A 223 -14.39 -6.10 -9.17
C VAL A 223 -14.17 -6.24 -7.67
N ILE A 224 -13.26 -7.12 -7.24
CA ILE A 224 -12.94 -7.33 -5.82
C ILE A 224 -12.36 -6.06 -5.19
N LEU A 225 -11.42 -5.39 -5.86
CA LEU A 225 -10.85 -4.13 -5.36
C LEU A 225 -11.92 -3.03 -5.29
N MET A 226 -12.81 -2.95 -6.24
CA MET A 226 -13.95 -2.02 -6.20
C MET A 226 -14.89 -2.30 -5.01
N VAL A 227 -15.16 -3.57 -4.72
CA VAL A 227 -15.92 -3.97 -3.53
C VAL A 227 -15.22 -3.53 -2.25
N CYS A 228 -13.90 -3.68 -2.15
CA CYS A 228 -13.13 -3.18 -1.01
C CYS A 228 -13.28 -1.67 -0.83
N VAL A 229 -13.20 -0.89 -1.90
CA VAL A 229 -13.39 0.57 -1.85
C VAL A 229 -14.81 0.92 -1.39
N ILE A 230 -15.84 0.26 -1.94
CA ILE A 230 -17.23 0.49 -1.55
C ILE A 230 -17.44 0.17 -0.07
N LEU A 231 -16.92 -0.96 0.42
CA LEU A 231 -16.96 -1.32 1.83
C LEU A 231 -16.30 -0.27 2.72
N SER A 232 -15.12 0.21 2.33
CA SER A 232 -14.42 1.29 3.03
C SER A 232 -15.28 2.54 3.15
N LEU A 233 -15.88 2.99 2.04
CA LEU A 233 -16.75 4.19 2.03
C LEU A 233 -18.01 4.01 2.88
N LEU A 234 -18.61 2.82 2.87
CA LEU A 234 -19.79 2.51 3.72
C LEU A 234 -19.43 2.53 5.21
N ILE A 235 -18.27 1.98 5.59
CA ILE A 235 -17.79 2.00 6.98
C ILE A 235 -17.56 3.44 7.43
N LEU A 236 -16.89 4.26 6.61
CA LEU A 236 -16.61 5.67 6.93
C LEU A 236 -17.88 6.52 6.99
N LYS A 237 -18.85 6.30 6.11
CA LYS A 237 -20.15 6.99 6.15
C LYS A 237 -20.93 6.66 7.43
N GLY A 238 -20.78 5.42 7.95
CA GLY A 238 -21.38 5.02 9.22
C GLY A 238 -20.76 5.69 10.45
N LEU A 239 -19.51 6.16 10.38
CA LEU A 239 -18.86 6.94 11.43
C LEU A 239 -19.54 8.30 11.63
N ASN A 240 -19.81 9.01 10.55
CA ASN A 240 -20.35 10.36 10.57
C ASN A 240 -21.83 10.41 11.02
N ARG A 241 -22.57 9.29 10.97
CA ARG A 241 -23.97 9.21 11.47
C ARG A 241 -24.08 9.06 12.98
N LYS A 242 -23.06 8.55 13.67
CA LYS A 242 -23.08 8.37 15.14
C LYS A 242 -22.65 9.63 15.91
N THR A 243 -22.20 10.65 15.22
CA THR A 243 -21.72 11.92 15.79
C THR A 243 -22.75 13.06 15.68
N LYS A 244 -23.92 12.79 15.09
CA LYS A 244 -25.11 13.64 15.17
C LYS A 244 -26.06 13.10 16.24
#